data_eb59b5e31a63ef9361ec9ab1606c4ffe
#
_entry.id   eb59b5e31a63ef9361ec9ab1606c4ffe
#
_cell.length_a   1.000
_cell.length_b   1.000
_cell.length_c   1.000
_cell.angle_alpha   90.00
_cell.angle_beta   90.00
_cell.angle_gamma   90.00
#
_symmetry.space_group_name_H-M   'P 1'
#
loop_
_entity.id
_entity.type
_entity.pdbx_description
1 polymer ?
#
loop_
_entity_poly.entity_id
_entity_poly.type
_entity_poly.pdbx_seq_one_letter_code
_entity_poly.pdbx_strand_id
1 'polypeptide(L)' 'MKIGIIAIGNELLSGFTIDRNSAWIGQRLLEIGLKVHVKKTIADDADMITKSLDEFSQDCDHIIITGGL' A
#
# COMPACT_ATOMS: atom_id res chain seq x y z
N MET A 1 -8.22 14.69 -0.97
CA MET A 1 -7.03 13.99 -1.49
C MET A 1 -7.14 12.50 -1.18
N LYS A 2 -7.02 11.66 -2.19
CA LYS A 2 -7.11 10.20 -2.03
C LYS A 2 -5.70 9.60 -2.02
N ILE A 3 -5.35 8.92 -0.93
CA ILE A 3 -4.04 8.31 -0.74
C ILE A 3 -4.20 6.80 -0.70
N GLY A 4 -3.46 6.10 -1.56
CA GLY A 4 -3.43 4.65 -1.58
C GLY A 4 -2.10 4.12 -1.04
N ILE A 5 -2.14 2.95 -0.41
CA ILE A 5 -0.94 2.24 0.04
C ILE A 5 -0.92 0.87 -0.66
N ILE A 6 0.21 0.55 -1.28
CA ILE A 6 0.46 -0.78 -1.83
C ILE A 6 1.60 -1.41 -1.03
N ALA A 7 1.31 -2.48 -0.32
CA ALA A 7 2.29 -3.24 0.44
C ALA A 7 2.69 -4.48 -0.36
N ILE A 8 3.99 -4.60 -0.65
CA ILE A 8 4.52 -5.68 -1.48
C ILE A 8 5.30 -6.65 -0.62
N GLY A 9 4.91 -7.92 -0.63
CA GLY A 9 5.63 -8.97 0.09
C GLY A 9 4.82 -10.24 0.17
N ASN A 10 5.43 -11.34 -0.24
CA ASN A 10 4.79 -12.66 -0.15
C ASN A 10 4.46 -13.03 1.29
N GLU A 11 5.35 -12.67 2.22
CA GLU A 11 5.16 -12.91 3.66
C GLU A 11 4.03 -12.08 4.25
N LEU A 12 3.79 -10.90 3.71
CA LEU A 12 2.67 -10.04 4.13
C LEU A 12 1.35 -10.60 3.60
N LEU A 13 1.36 -11.02 2.33
CA LEU A 13 0.16 -11.54 1.69
C LEU A 13 -0.31 -12.85 2.33
N SER A 14 0.62 -13.74 2.69
CA SER A 14 0.31 -15.02 3.32
C SER A 14 -0.06 -14.88 4.82
N GLY A 15 0.21 -13.73 5.42
CA GLY A 15 0.01 -13.52 6.85
C GLY A 15 1.15 -14.02 7.72
N PHE A 16 2.24 -14.46 7.14
CA PHE A 16 3.41 -14.90 7.89
C PHE A 16 4.04 -13.74 8.69
N THR A 17 3.99 -12.54 8.13
CA THR A 17 4.47 -11.31 8.76
C THR A 17 3.35 -10.28 8.79
N ILE A 18 3.21 -9.57 9.90
CA ILE A 18 2.23 -8.49 10.04
C ILE A 18 2.75 -7.23 9.36
N ASP A 19 1.90 -6.59 8.57
CA ASP A 19 2.23 -5.33 7.88
C ASP A 19 2.21 -4.15 8.85
N ARG A 20 3.31 -3.95 9.56
CA ARG A 20 3.46 -2.85 10.50
C ARG A 20 3.76 -1.52 9.81
N ASN A 21 4.39 -1.57 8.65
CA ASN A 21 4.74 -0.35 7.91
C ASN A 21 3.49 0.40 7.45
N SER A 22 2.51 -0.30 6.88
CA SER A 22 1.28 0.34 6.45
C SER A 22 0.49 0.90 7.63
N ALA A 23 0.46 0.20 8.76
CA ALA A 23 -0.20 0.68 9.98
C ALA A 23 0.45 1.97 10.48
N TRP A 24 1.78 1.99 10.52
CA TRP A 24 2.54 3.18 10.94
C TRP A 24 2.30 4.36 10.01
N ILE A 25 2.35 4.13 8.69
CA ILE A 25 2.09 5.16 7.69
C ILE A 25 0.69 5.74 7.87
N GLY A 26 -0.32 4.87 8.02
CA GLY A 26 -1.70 5.31 8.21
C GLY A 26 -1.86 6.19 9.44
N GLN A 27 -1.24 5.82 10.56
CA GLN A 27 -1.27 6.61 11.78
C GLN A 27 -0.61 7.97 11.60
N ARG A 28 0.54 8.00 10.92
CA ARG A 28 1.26 9.25 10.65
C ARG A 28 0.46 10.20 9.76
N LEU A 29 -0.23 9.66 8.77
CA LEU A 29 -1.08 10.47 7.90
C LEU A 29 -2.24 11.08 8.70
N LEU A 30 -2.85 10.33 9.61
CA LEU A 30 -3.92 10.87 10.45
C LEU A 30 -3.44 12.04 11.32
N GLU A 31 -2.21 12.01 11.81
CA GLU A 31 -1.64 13.08 12.62
C GLU A 31 -1.57 14.41 11.87
N ILE A 32 -1.45 14.39 10.57
CA ILE A 32 -1.42 15.59 9.73
C ILE A 32 -2.74 15.83 8.98
N GLY A 33 -3.81 15.20 9.43
CA GLY A 33 -5.15 15.43 8.89
C GLY A 33 -5.46 14.71 7.59
N LEU A 34 -4.67 13.70 7.22
CA LEU A 34 -4.89 12.90 6.02
C LEU A 34 -5.34 11.49 6.39
N LYS A 35 -6.07 10.86 5.48
CA LYS A 35 -6.66 9.55 5.71
C LYS A 35 -6.34 8.64 4.53
N VAL A 36 -5.96 7.41 4.82
CA VAL A 36 -5.77 6.41 3.76
C VAL A 36 -7.12 6.08 3.14
N HIS A 37 -7.20 6.19 1.83
CA HIS A 37 -8.41 5.89 1.07
C HIS A 37 -8.52 4.39 0.77
N VAL A 38 -7.41 3.78 0.37
CA VAL A 38 -7.38 2.37 -0.01
C VAL A 38 -6.00 1.79 0.28
N LYS A 39 -5.97 0.54 0.70
CA LYS A 39 -4.74 -0.22 0.93
C LYS A 39 -4.87 -1.59 0.28
N LYS A 40 -3.79 -2.06 -0.34
CA LYS A 40 -3.74 -3.39 -0.94
C LYS A 40 -2.41 -4.05 -0.61
N THR A 41 -2.46 -5.32 -0.24
CA THR A 41 -1.27 -6.15 -0.06
C THR A 41 -1.16 -7.09 -1.26
N ILE A 42 0.00 -7.15 -1.88
CA ILE A 42 0.23 -7.94 -3.08
C ILE A 42 1.50 -8.77 -2.97
N ALA A 43 1.56 -9.82 -3.78
CA ALA A 43 2.76 -10.63 -3.93
C ALA A 43 3.88 -9.80 -4.58
N ASP A 44 5.12 -10.19 -4.31
CA ASP A 44 6.30 -9.60 -4.97
C ASP A 44 6.44 -10.18 -6.38
N ASP A 45 5.59 -9.68 -7.26
CA ASP A 45 5.44 -10.14 -8.64
C ASP A 45 5.25 -8.92 -9.54
N ALA A 46 6.05 -8.83 -10.60
CA ALA A 46 6.07 -7.66 -11.49
C ALA A 46 4.70 -7.35 -12.10
N ASP A 47 3.98 -8.38 -12.53
CA ASP A 47 2.66 -8.19 -13.15
C ASP A 47 1.63 -7.68 -12.14
N MET A 48 1.66 -8.19 -10.91
CA MET A 48 0.78 -7.73 -9.83
C MET A 48 1.08 -6.30 -9.44
N ILE A 49 2.35 -5.94 -9.39
CA ILE A 49 2.77 -4.57 -9.06
C ILE A 49 2.28 -3.62 -10.13
N THR A 50 2.53 -3.93 -11.41
CA THR A 50 2.11 -3.09 -12.53
C THR A 50 0.59 -2.92 -12.56
N LYS A 51 -0.14 -4.00 -12.40
CA LYS A 51 -1.61 -3.97 -12.41
C LYS A 51 -2.14 -3.12 -11.24
N SER A 52 -1.58 -3.29 -10.06
CA SER A 52 -2.02 -2.53 -8.88
C SER A 52 -1.72 -1.04 -9.01
N LEU A 53 -0.57 -0.68 -9.56
CA LEU A 53 -0.23 0.71 -9.84
C LEU A 53 -1.21 1.34 -10.84
N ASP A 54 -1.56 0.61 -11.89
CA ASP A 54 -2.53 1.08 -12.87
C ASP A 54 -3.90 1.31 -12.24
N GLU A 55 -4.39 0.36 -11.46
CA GLU A 55 -5.67 0.48 -10.75
C GLU A 55 -5.67 1.68 -9.80
N PHE A 56 -4.62 1.81 -8.98
CA PHE A 56 -4.53 2.88 -7.99
C PHE A 56 -4.36 4.26 -8.63
N SER A 57 -3.65 4.34 -9.76
CA SER A 57 -3.45 5.61 -10.46
C SER A 57 -4.75 6.22 -10.97
N GLN A 58 -5.77 5.40 -11.19
CA GLN A 58 -7.08 5.86 -11.64
C GLN A 58 -7.95 6.37 -10.49
N ASP A 59 -7.66 5.96 -9.26
CA ASP A 59 -8.50 6.26 -8.10
C ASP A 59 -7.80 7.16 -7.07
N CYS A 60 -6.48 7.16 -7.01
CA CYS A 60 -5.71 7.86 -6.00
C CYS A 60 -4.93 9.04 -6.56
N ASP A 61 -4.84 10.10 -5.76
CA ASP A 61 -3.97 11.25 -6.08
C ASP A 61 -2.51 10.95 -5.75
N HIS A 62 -2.28 10.15 -4.71
CA HIS A 62 -0.95 9.73 -4.29
C HIS A 62 -0.93 8.25 -3.96
N ILE A 63 0.18 7.61 -4.27
CA ILE A 63 0.39 6.18 -3.98
C ILE A 63 1.68 6.03 -3.18
N ILE A 64 1.58 5.37 -2.04
CA ILE A 64 2.73 5.02 -1.22
C ILE A 64 2.97 3.53 -1.37
N ILE A 65 4.20 3.18 -1.74
CA ILE A 65 4.60 1.78 -1.93
C ILE A 65 5.58 1.40 -0.83
N THR A 66 5.34 0.27 -0.18
CA THR A 66 6.22 -0.27 0.85
C THR A 66 6.54 -1.72 0.53
N GLY A 67 7.76 -2.14 0.87
CA GLY A 67 8.24 -3.49 0.60
C GLY A 67 8.87 -3.62 -0.78
N GLY A 68 9.11 -4.85 -1.19
CA GLY A 68 9.67 -5.14 -2.51
C GLY A 68 11.19 -4.98 -2.63
N LEU A 69 11.88 -4.99 -1.52
CA LEU A 69 13.36 -4.88 -1.49
C LEU A 69 14.03 -6.25 -1.49
#